data_40a47feb26f6fe65aa77cca44dee9d6e
#
_entry.id   40a47feb26f6fe65aa77cca44dee9d6e
#
_cell.length_a   1.000
_cell.length_b   1.000
_cell.length_c   1.000
_cell.angle_alpha   90.00
_cell.angle_beta   90.00
_cell.angle_gamma   90.00
#
_symmetry.space_group_name_H-M   'P 1'
#
loop_
_entity.id
_entity.type
_entity.pdbx_description
1 polymer ?
#
loop_
_entity_poly.entity_id
_entity_poly.type
_entity_poly.pdbx_seq_one_letter_code
_entity_poly.pdbx_strand_id
1 'polypeptide(L)'
;MLELRDLSKTFGGLRAVRGVSLKIMPGERKAIIGPNGAGKTTLFNLISGIFPASSGQVLLFGKDVTSWPSYRRAALGMARTFQVTSLFPKLTVLDNVLLAIKGRRVSKFVMWRFLSSYRDVYDKAHGLLERAAFLDRKDTEVRYLSHGEQRQLEIVLGLAGDPDILLLDEPAAGLSSGESAEMAQFLQKLDRSIALLLIEHDMDIVFDVAGDISVLHFGEILESGPAERIRSSAKVQEIYLGTG
;
A
#
# COMPACT_ATOMS: atom_id res chain seq x y z
N MET A 1 -4.26 15.27 -1.22
CA MET A 1 -3.02 14.53 -0.99
C MET A 1 -2.55 13.80 -2.25
N LEU A 2 -3.25 12.79 -2.74
CA LEU A 2 -3.03 12.17 -4.07
C LEU A 2 -4.22 12.50 -4.97
N GLU A 3 -3.94 12.94 -6.20
CA GLU A 3 -4.96 13.20 -7.21
C GLU A 3 -4.51 12.64 -8.56
N LEU A 4 -5.38 11.87 -9.20
CA LEU A 4 -5.22 11.40 -10.57
C LEU A 4 -6.17 12.21 -11.47
N ARG A 5 -5.67 12.69 -12.60
CA ARG A 5 -6.45 13.42 -13.60
C ARG A 5 -6.33 12.75 -14.95
N ASP A 6 -7.42 12.16 -15.41
CA ASP A 6 -7.56 11.49 -16.72
C ASP A 6 -6.40 10.55 -17.03
N LEU A 7 -5.92 9.83 -16.01
CA LEU A 7 -4.75 8.98 -16.08
C LEU A 7 -5.01 7.77 -16.98
N SER A 8 -4.14 7.57 -17.97
CA SER A 8 -4.29 6.49 -18.95
C SER A 8 -2.97 5.76 -19.20
N LYS A 9 -3.09 4.46 -19.52
CA LYS A 9 -1.97 3.63 -19.94
C LYS A 9 -2.35 2.68 -21.06
N THR A 10 -1.57 2.72 -22.12
CA THR A 10 -1.68 1.83 -23.27
C THR A 10 -0.39 1.03 -23.41
N PHE A 11 -0.50 -0.27 -23.61
CA PHE A 11 0.58 -1.18 -23.96
C PHE A 11 0.33 -1.75 -25.36
N GLY A 12 1.06 -1.29 -26.36
CA GLY A 12 0.73 -1.62 -27.75
C GLY A 12 -0.70 -1.23 -28.09
N GLY A 13 -1.57 -2.21 -28.42
CA GLY A 13 -2.99 -1.98 -28.70
C GLY A 13 -3.92 -2.06 -27.48
N LEU A 14 -3.42 -2.52 -26.32
CA LEU A 14 -4.23 -2.73 -25.11
C LEU A 14 -4.27 -1.46 -24.26
N ARG A 15 -5.45 -0.88 -24.08
CA ARG A 15 -5.70 0.21 -23.12
C ARG A 15 -5.99 -0.37 -21.74
N ALA A 16 -4.95 -0.51 -20.90
CA ALA A 16 -5.06 -1.11 -19.58
C ALA A 16 -5.65 -0.17 -18.52
N VAL A 17 -5.49 1.16 -18.69
CA VAL A 17 -6.11 2.20 -17.86
C VAL A 17 -6.60 3.31 -18.80
N ARG A 18 -7.82 3.82 -18.57
CA ARG A 18 -8.53 4.71 -19.47
C ARG A 18 -9.14 5.89 -18.71
N GLY A 19 -8.48 7.05 -18.71
CA GLY A 19 -9.02 8.30 -18.15
C GLY A 19 -9.39 8.23 -16.68
N VAL A 20 -8.65 7.48 -15.88
CA VAL A 20 -8.96 7.33 -14.46
C VAL A 20 -8.68 8.63 -13.71
N SER A 21 -9.72 9.17 -13.07
CA SER A 21 -9.65 10.33 -12.18
C SER A 21 -10.13 9.94 -10.80
N LEU A 22 -9.30 10.15 -9.78
CA LEU A 22 -9.65 9.94 -8.37
C LEU A 22 -8.82 10.83 -7.47
N LYS A 23 -9.34 11.05 -6.24
CA LYS A 23 -8.63 11.78 -5.19
C LYS A 23 -8.59 10.95 -3.92
N ILE A 24 -7.50 11.14 -3.17
CA ILE A 24 -7.33 10.61 -1.81
C ILE A 24 -6.89 11.75 -0.93
N MET A 25 -7.65 12.00 0.12
CA MET A 25 -7.39 13.05 1.10
C MET A 25 -6.46 12.54 2.22
N PRO A 26 -5.83 13.42 3.01
CA PRO A 26 -5.07 13.02 4.19
C PRO A 26 -5.93 12.16 5.12
N GLY A 27 -5.38 11.03 5.57
CA GLY A 27 -6.06 10.10 6.48
C GLY A 27 -7.21 9.30 5.87
N GLU A 28 -7.55 9.51 4.59
CA GLU A 28 -8.60 8.75 3.91
C GLU A 28 -8.15 7.30 3.66
N ARG A 29 -9.08 6.37 3.83
CA ARG A 29 -8.92 4.94 3.51
C ARG A 29 -9.78 4.59 2.34
N LYS A 30 -9.16 4.39 1.20
CA LYS A 30 -9.82 4.10 -0.07
C LYS A 30 -9.39 2.74 -0.61
N ALA A 31 -10.36 1.96 -1.09
CA ALA A 31 -10.07 0.73 -1.81
C ALA A 31 -10.34 0.89 -3.32
N ILE A 32 -9.56 0.18 -4.12
CA ILE A 32 -9.84 -0.06 -5.54
C ILE A 32 -10.12 -1.55 -5.71
N ILE A 33 -11.33 -1.86 -6.10
CA ILE A 33 -11.78 -3.23 -6.37
C ILE A 33 -12.08 -3.41 -7.86
N GLY A 34 -12.27 -4.64 -8.29
CA GLY A 34 -12.63 -4.98 -9.68
C GLY A 34 -12.16 -6.37 -10.05
N PRO A 35 -12.71 -6.96 -11.12
CA PRO A 35 -12.34 -8.29 -11.57
C PRO A 35 -10.85 -8.38 -12.00
N ASN A 36 -10.39 -9.62 -12.22
CA ASN A 36 -9.06 -9.85 -12.76
C ASN A 36 -8.97 -9.22 -14.17
N GLY A 37 -7.84 -8.58 -14.46
CA GLY A 37 -7.66 -7.85 -15.72
C GLY A 37 -8.31 -6.47 -15.79
N ALA A 38 -8.99 -6.00 -14.74
CA ALA A 38 -9.60 -4.66 -14.71
C ALA A 38 -8.61 -3.50 -14.81
N GLY A 39 -7.30 -3.75 -14.60
CA GLY A 39 -6.26 -2.71 -14.66
C GLY A 39 -5.75 -2.23 -13.30
N LYS A 40 -6.16 -2.85 -12.19
CA LYS A 40 -5.82 -2.45 -10.81
C LYS A 40 -4.31 -2.33 -10.59
N THR A 41 -3.57 -3.39 -10.82
CA THR A 41 -2.10 -3.42 -10.66
C THR A 41 -1.40 -2.43 -11.59
N THR A 42 -1.92 -2.25 -12.83
CA THR A 42 -1.41 -1.23 -13.75
C THR A 42 -1.61 0.17 -13.17
N LEU A 43 -2.79 0.47 -12.64
CA LEU A 43 -3.08 1.75 -12.00
C LEU A 43 -2.16 2.02 -10.80
N PHE A 44 -1.91 1.02 -9.95
CA PHE A 44 -0.94 1.14 -8.85
C PHE A 44 0.49 1.40 -9.33
N ASN A 45 0.90 0.73 -10.42
CA ASN A 45 2.21 0.93 -11.01
C ASN A 45 2.38 2.35 -11.59
N LEU A 46 1.30 2.94 -12.14
CA LEU A 46 1.28 4.34 -12.56
C LEU A 46 1.38 5.30 -11.37
N ILE A 47 0.59 5.07 -10.31
CA ILE A 47 0.58 5.87 -9.09
C ILE A 47 1.94 5.83 -8.41
N SER A 48 2.56 4.65 -8.31
CA SER A 48 3.87 4.48 -7.67
C SER A 48 5.07 4.86 -8.53
N GLY A 49 4.88 5.16 -9.83
CA GLY A 49 5.95 5.57 -10.75
C GLY A 49 6.83 4.43 -11.25
N ILE A 50 6.32 3.19 -11.23
CA ILE A 50 6.98 2.03 -11.85
C ILE A 50 6.84 2.10 -13.37
N PHE A 51 5.66 2.49 -13.86
CA PHE A 51 5.42 2.72 -15.28
C PHE A 51 5.15 4.20 -15.56
N PRO A 52 5.64 4.76 -16.68
CA PRO A 52 5.20 6.06 -17.14
C PRO A 52 3.75 5.99 -17.63
N ALA A 53 2.96 7.03 -17.38
CA ALA A 53 1.63 7.19 -17.96
C ALA A 53 1.72 7.43 -19.47
N SER A 54 0.69 7.02 -20.22
CA SER A 54 0.54 7.38 -21.63
C SER A 54 -0.08 8.76 -21.80
N SER A 55 -0.99 9.14 -20.88
CA SER A 55 -1.58 10.48 -20.79
C SER A 55 -2.17 10.71 -19.39
N GLY A 56 -2.57 11.94 -19.10
CA GLY A 56 -3.10 12.34 -17.79
C GLY A 56 -2.00 12.70 -16.79
N GLN A 57 -2.39 12.90 -15.54
CA GLN A 57 -1.49 13.41 -14.51
C GLN A 57 -1.64 12.65 -13.19
N VAL A 58 -0.53 12.54 -12.45
CA VAL A 58 -0.47 12.11 -11.05
C VAL A 58 0.07 13.29 -10.25
N LEU A 59 -0.76 13.82 -9.35
CA LEU A 59 -0.36 14.87 -8.42
C LEU A 59 -0.23 14.29 -7.01
N LEU A 60 0.91 14.55 -6.38
CA LEU A 60 1.18 14.15 -5.00
C LEU A 60 1.49 15.42 -4.19
N PHE A 61 0.67 15.70 -3.16
CA PHE A 61 0.73 16.94 -2.36
C PHE A 61 0.68 18.21 -3.23
N GLY A 62 -0.12 18.19 -4.30
CA GLY A 62 -0.27 19.30 -5.25
C GLY A 62 0.86 19.43 -6.28
N LYS A 63 1.91 18.60 -6.20
CA LYS A 63 3.02 18.57 -7.18
C LYS A 63 2.72 17.55 -8.27
N ASP A 64 2.93 17.91 -9.53
CA ASP A 64 2.90 16.96 -10.64
C ASP A 64 4.13 16.05 -10.56
N VAL A 65 3.87 14.76 -10.32
CA VAL A 65 4.89 13.71 -10.22
C VAL A 65 4.77 12.68 -11.35
N THR A 66 4.01 13.00 -12.40
CA THR A 66 3.67 12.06 -13.48
C THR A 66 4.90 11.39 -14.09
N SER A 67 5.95 12.17 -14.33
CA SER A 67 7.22 11.68 -14.91
C SER A 67 8.26 11.25 -13.86
N TRP A 68 7.92 11.34 -12.56
CA TRP A 68 8.89 11.04 -11.52
C TRP A 68 9.02 9.53 -11.29
N PRO A 69 10.25 9.02 -11.14
CA PRO A 69 10.47 7.63 -10.77
C PRO A 69 10.03 7.36 -9.32
N SER A 70 9.79 6.09 -9.01
CA SER A 70 9.24 5.63 -7.72
C SER A 70 10.02 6.15 -6.50
N TYR A 71 11.36 6.15 -6.55
CA TYR A 71 12.18 6.61 -5.43
C TYR A 71 11.97 8.10 -5.08
N ARG A 72 11.69 8.96 -6.07
CA ARG A 72 11.38 10.38 -5.82
C ARG A 72 9.99 10.55 -5.21
N ARG A 73 9.00 9.74 -5.64
CA ARG A 73 7.66 9.74 -5.03
C ARG A 73 7.73 9.23 -3.60
N ALA A 74 8.56 8.21 -3.35
CA ALA A 74 8.82 7.71 -2.00
C ALA A 74 9.46 8.77 -1.09
N ALA A 75 10.37 9.59 -1.62
CA ALA A 75 10.99 10.70 -0.88
C ALA A 75 10.00 11.82 -0.53
N LEU A 76 8.86 11.92 -1.23
CA LEU A 76 7.76 12.84 -0.91
C LEU A 76 6.77 12.29 0.13
N GLY A 77 6.96 11.07 0.65
CA GLY A 77 6.05 10.51 1.64
C GLY A 77 5.07 9.46 1.11
N MET A 78 5.28 8.91 -0.09
CA MET A 78 4.53 7.75 -0.59
C MET A 78 5.28 6.47 -0.27
N ALA A 79 4.64 5.50 0.41
CA ALA A 79 5.15 4.14 0.53
C ALA A 79 4.27 3.17 -0.26
N ARG A 80 4.87 2.08 -0.73
CA ARG A 80 4.17 0.96 -1.34
C ARG A 80 4.75 -0.34 -0.83
N THR A 81 3.88 -1.27 -0.44
CA THR A 81 4.26 -2.67 -0.25
C THR A 81 4.33 -3.37 -1.60
N PHE A 82 5.30 -4.25 -1.79
CA PHE A 82 5.46 -5.01 -3.02
C PHE A 82 4.92 -6.42 -2.83
N GLN A 83 4.39 -7.04 -3.90
CA GLN A 83 3.93 -8.43 -3.89
C GLN A 83 5.06 -9.46 -3.63
N VAL A 84 6.32 -9.07 -3.85
CA VAL A 84 7.49 -9.92 -3.57
C VAL A 84 8.02 -9.58 -2.19
N THR A 85 8.11 -10.58 -1.33
CA THR A 85 8.62 -10.49 0.04
C THR A 85 9.99 -9.83 0.06
N SER A 86 10.08 -8.64 0.65
CA SER A 86 11.34 -7.91 0.83
C SER A 86 11.97 -8.19 2.20
N LEU A 87 11.53 -9.27 2.85
CA LEU A 87 12.00 -9.67 4.18
C LEU A 87 13.30 -10.47 4.09
N PHE A 88 14.16 -10.26 5.08
CA PHE A 88 15.36 -11.07 5.28
C PHE A 88 15.03 -12.22 6.26
N PRO A 89 14.78 -13.46 5.77
CA PRO A 89 14.18 -14.52 6.59
C PRO A 89 15.09 -15.02 7.71
N LYS A 90 16.41 -14.86 7.58
CA LYS A 90 17.41 -15.25 8.58
C LYS A 90 17.74 -14.15 9.59
N LEU A 91 17.17 -12.96 9.43
CA LEU A 91 17.31 -11.87 10.37
C LEU A 91 16.09 -11.81 11.28
N THR A 92 16.26 -11.22 12.46
CA THR A 92 15.16 -10.99 13.39
C THR A 92 14.16 -9.97 12.84
N VAL A 93 12.97 -9.94 13.42
CA VAL A 93 11.97 -8.90 13.16
C VAL A 93 12.57 -7.52 13.37
N LEU A 94 13.27 -7.31 14.49
CA LEU A 94 13.91 -6.05 14.81
C LEU A 94 14.97 -5.67 13.76
N ASP A 95 15.82 -6.60 13.35
CA ASP A 95 16.86 -6.33 12.34
C ASP A 95 16.27 -5.91 11.00
N ASN A 96 15.18 -6.55 10.57
CA ASN A 96 14.46 -6.16 9.35
C ASN A 96 13.96 -4.71 9.44
N VAL A 97 13.34 -4.32 10.57
CA VAL A 97 12.85 -2.95 10.77
C VAL A 97 14.01 -1.95 10.83
N LEU A 98 15.11 -2.28 11.53
CA LEU A 98 16.31 -1.43 11.58
C LEU A 98 16.90 -1.19 10.18
N LEU A 99 16.96 -2.22 9.34
CA LEU A 99 17.41 -2.11 7.95
C LEU A 99 16.50 -1.19 7.13
N ALA A 100 15.17 -1.30 7.28
CA ALA A 100 14.23 -0.45 6.58
C ALA A 100 14.36 1.03 6.97
N ILE A 101 14.53 1.33 8.26
CA ILE A 101 14.75 2.69 8.75
C ILE A 101 16.06 3.26 8.22
N LYS A 102 17.16 2.46 8.23
CA LYS A 102 18.49 2.90 7.75
C LYS A 102 18.52 3.09 6.25
N GLY A 103 17.89 2.21 5.47
CA GLY A 103 17.86 2.27 4.01
C GLY A 103 17.27 3.57 3.46
N ARG A 104 16.37 4.21 4.19
CA ARG A 104 15.80 5.52 3.82
C ARG A 104 16.67 6.71 4.19
N ARG A 105 17.57 6.55 5.18
CA ARG A 105 18.51 7.59 5.62
C ARG A 105 19.81 7.62 4.80
N VAL A 106 19.89 6.93 3.64
CA VAL A 106 21.07 6.93 2.76
C VAL A 106 21.23 8.30 2.08
N SER A 107 21.62 9.26 2.91
CA SER A 107 22.32 10.46 2.49
C SER A 107 23.55 10.57 3.39
N LYS A 108 24.70 10.21 2.80
CA LYS A 108 26.06 10.30 3.33
C LYS A 108 26.49 9.14 4.24
N PHE A 109 27.32 8.28 3.68
CA PHE A 109 28.29 7.47 4.38
C PHE A 109 29.00 8.33 5.43
N VAL A 110 28.58 8.21 6.68
CA VAL A 110 29.36 8.68 7.83
C VAL A 110 29.72 7.43 8.62
N MET A 111 30.80 6.78 8.20
CA MET A 111 31.40 5.60 8.85
C MET A 111 31.94 5.91 10.26
N TRP A 112 31.80 7.14 10.74
CA TRP A 112 32.39 7.67 11.98
C TRP A 112 31.36 8.25 12.96
N ARG A 113 30.07 7.90 12.86
CA ARG A 113 29.08 8.35 13.84
C ARG A 113 29.00 7.39 15.02
N PHE A 114 29.24 7.94 16.23
CA PHE A 114 29.20 7.25 17.53
C PHE A 114 27.90 6.44 17.76
N LEU A 115 27.99 5.41 18.63
CA LEU A 115 26.88 4.54 19.06
C LEU A 115 25.61 5.32 19.53
N SER A 116 25.76 6.54 20.05
CA SER A 116 24.64 7.42 20.45
C SER A 116 23.69 7.78 19.29
N SER A 117 24.17 7.75 18.04
CA SER A 117 23.37 8.00 16.84
C SER A 117 22.45 6.83 16.46
N TYR A 118 22.61 5.68 17.10
CA TYR A 118 21.78 4.49 16.87
C TYR A 118 20.56 4.43 17.79
N ARG A 119 20.57 5.15 18.91
CA ARG A 119 19.48 5.14 19.88
C ARG A 119 18.16 5.57 19.24
N ASP A 120 18.17 6.68 18.49
CA ASP A 120 16.98 7.16 17.77
C ASP A 120 16.41 6.14 16.79
N VAL A 121 17.27 5.34 16.14
CA VAL A 121 16.86 4.30 15.19
C VAL A 121 16.21 3.11 15.92
N TYR A 122 16.79 2.73 17.07
CA TYR A 122 16.24 1.68 17.93
C TYR A 122 14.92 2.12 18.56
N ASP A 123 14.84 3.34 19.09
CA ASP A 123 13.63 3.89 19.70
C ASP A 123 12.50 3.94 18.64
N LYS A 124 12.82 4.36 17.42
CA LYS A 124 11.86 4.34 16.30
C LYS A 124 11.44 2.92 15.94
N ALA A 125 12.37 1.98 15.84
CA ALA A 125 12.07 0.58 15.54
C ALA A 125 11.16 -0.04 16.61
N HIS A 126 11.47 0.18 17.88
CA HIS A 126 10.64 -0.28 18.99
C HIS A 126 9.23 0.32 18.93
N GLY A 127 9.09 1.63 18.72
CA GLY A 127 7.78 2.28 18.59
C GLY A 127 6.95 1.78 17.40
N LEU A 128 7.59 1.42 16.27
CA LEU A 128 6.91 0.79 15.13
C LEU A 128 6.42 -0.61 15.50
N LEU A 129 7.28 -1.43 16.13
CA LEU A 129 6.94 -2.80 16.53
C LEU A 129 5.87 -2.84 17.60
N GLU A 130 5.89 -1.90 18.55
CA GLU A 130 4.87 -1.78 19.60
C GLU A 130 3.49 -1.48 18.99
N ARG A 131 3.39 -0.49 18.10
CA ARG A 131 2.14 -0.14 17.41
C ARG A 131 1.60 -1.26 16.53
N ALA A 132 2.50 -2.10 16.02
CA ALA A 132 2.16 -3.25 15.18
C ALA A 132 1.91 -4.54 15.98
N ALA A 133 1.98 -4.51 17.31
CA ALA A 133 1.92 -5.68 18.20
C ALA A 133 2.98 -6.76 17.91
N PHE A 134 4.16 -6.35 17.43
CA PHE A 134 5.30 -7.21 17.13
C PHE A 134 6.41 -7.17 18.17
N LEU A 135 6.26 -6.38 19.24
CA LEU A 135 7.35 -6.15 20.18
C LEU A 135 7.82 -7.44 20.87
N ASP A 136 6.87 -8.32 21.22
CA ASP A 136 7.16 -9.62 21.82
C ASP A 136 7.85 -10.61 20.87
N ARG A 137 7.77 -10.33 19.58
CA ARG A 137 8.40 -11.13 18.51
C ARG A 137 9.68 -10.53 17.97
N LYS A 138 10.16 -9.42 18.53
CA LYS A 138 11.27 -8.63 17.97
C LYS A 138 12.55 -9.43 17.72
N ASP A 139 12.84 -10.43 18.58
CA ASP A 139 14.04 -11.26 18.53
C ASP A 139 13.81 -12.57 17.77
N THR A 140 12.59 -12.80 17.22
CA THR A 140 12.26 -13.98 16.41
C THR A 140 12.80 -13.77 14.99
N GLU A 141 13.47 -14.78 14.42
CA GLU A 141 13.83 -14.76 12.99
C GLU A 141 12.55 -14.81 12.13
N VAL A 142 12.52 -14.01 11.08
CA VAL A 142 11.32 -13.85 10.22
C VAL A 142 10.86 -15.17 9.61
N ARG A 143 11.73 -16.11 9.34
CA ARG A 143 11.38 -17.46 8.81
C ARG A 143 10.49 -18.28 9.74
N TYR A 144 10.38 -17.92 11.03
CA TYR A 144 9.53 -18.59 12.01
C TYR A 144 8.20 -17.88 12.25
N LEU A 145 7.95 -16.78 11.56
CA LEU A 145 6.65 -16.10 11.54
C LEU A 145 5.67 -16.83 10.63
N SER A 146 4.39 -16.79 10.94
CA SER A 146 3.32 -17.22 10.04
C SER A 146 3.32 -16.36 8.76
N HIS A 147 2.60 -16.81 7.74
CA HIS A 147 2.49 -16.04 6.50
C HIS A 147 1.79 -14.69 6.74
N GLY A 148 0.74 -14.66 7.55
CA GLY A 148 0.05 -13.45 7.96
C GLY A 148 0.96 -12.48 8.72
N GLU A 149 1.74 -12.97 9.70
CA GLU A 149 2.72 -12.15 10.43
C GLU A 149 3.79 -11.57 9.50
N GLN A 150 4.27 -12.35 8.52
CA GLN A 150 5.23 -11.84 7.52
C GLN A 150 4.62 -10.71 6.69
N ARG A 151 3.37 -10.85 6.25
CA ARG A 151 2.65 -9.79 5.51
C ARG A 151 2.44 -8.53 6.34
N GLN A 152 2.09 -8.67 7.62
CA GLN A 152 1.99 -7.52 8.52
C GLN A 152 3.36 -6.84 8.70
N LEU A 153 4.44 -7.62 8.86
CA LEU A 153 5.79 -7.07 8.97
C LEU A 153 6.20 -6.29 7.71
N GLU A 154 5.85 -6.75 6.50
CA GLU A 154 6.10 -5.99 5.26
C GLU A 154 5.44 -4.60 5.29
N ILE A 155 4.23 -4.51 5.83
CA ILE A 155 3.54 -3.23 6.01
C ILE A 155 4.30 -2.36 7.02
N VAL A 156 4.75 -2.93 8.13
CA VAL A 156 5.58 -2.23 9.13
C VAL A 156 6.87 -1.67 8.51
N LEU A 157 7.53 -2.44 7.63
CA LEU A 157 8.70 -1.94 6.89
C LEU A 157 8.33 -0.75 5.97
N GLY A 158 7.15 -0.77 5.36
CA GLY A 158 6.60 0.35 4.59
C GLY A 158 6.43 1.62 5.45
N LEU A 159 6.01 1.44 6.71
CA LEU A 159 5.83 2.53 7.66
C LEU A 159 7.14 3.10 8.22
N ALA A 160 8.26 2.38 8.09
CA ALA A 160 9.56 2.79 8.61
C ALA A 160 10.05 4.16 8.08
N GLY A 161 9.46 4.61 6.98
CA GLY A 161 9.77 5.89 6.36
C GLY A 161 8.84 7.04 6.72
N ASP A 162 7.96 6.89 7.70
CA ASP A 162 6.93 7.86 8.07
C ASP A 162 6.15 8.36 6.83
N PRO A 163 5.50 7.47 6.08
CA PRO A 163 4.79 7.88 4.88
C PRO A 163 3.49 8.62 5.25
N ASP A 164 3.12 9.61 4.42
CA ASP A 164 1.81 10.24 4.49
C ASP A 164 0.74 9.45 3.75
N ILE A 165 1.17 8.62 2.77
CA ILE A 165 0.28 7.72 2.02
C ILE A 165 0.93 6.35 1.83
N LEU A 166 0.17 5.31 2.13
CA LEU A 166 0.57 3.91 1.98
C LEU A 166 -0.28 3.22 0.92
N LEU A 167 0.39 2.63 -0.06
CA LEU A 167 -0.22 1.84 -1.13
C LEU A 167 -0.07 0.36 -0.80
N LEU A 168 -1.17 -0.37 -0.65
CA LEU A 168 -1.21 -1.80 -0.36
C LEU A 168 -1.80 -2.57 -1.54
N ASP A 169 -1.04 -3.51 -2.07
CA ASP A 169 -1.41 -4.33 -3.23
C ASP A 169 -1.67 -5.76 -2.77
N GLU A 170 -2.94 -6.12 -2.60
CA GLU A 170 -3.44 -7.41 -2.15
C GLU A 170 -2.73 -7.92 -0.87
N PRO A 171 -2.78 -7.15 0.25
CA PRO A 171 -2.06 -7.51 1.47
C PRO A 171 -2.55 -8.81 2.12
N ALA A 172 -3.75 -9.27 1.81
CA ALA A 172 -4.29 -10.52 2.31
C ALA A 172 -4.22 -11.69 1.32
N ALA A 173 -3.56 -11.51 0.17
CA ALA A 173 -3.45 -12.59 -0.81
C ALA A 173 -2.74 -13.83 -0.22
N GLY A 174 -3.42 -14.98 -0.32
CA GLY A 174 -2.90 -16.27 0.17
C GLY A 174 -3.02 -16.50 1.68
N LEU A 175 -3.67 -15.60 2.42
CA LEU A 175 -3.97 -15.78 3.83
C LEU A 175 -5.18 -16.69 4.05
N SER A 176 -5.22 -17.40 5.16
CA SER A 176 -6.42 -18.06 5.66
C SER A 176 -7.45 -17.04 6.14
N SER A 177 -8.72 -17.43 6.28
CA SER A 177 -9.78 -16.52 6.75
C SER A 177 -9.47 -15.89 8.12
N GLY A 178 -8.81 -16.64 9.02
CA GLY A 178 -8.38 -16.12 10.32
C GLY A 178 -7.29 -15.06 10.17
N GLU A 179 -6.25 -15.33 9.37
CA GLU A 179 -5.17 -14.38 9.11
C GLU A 179 -5.67 -13.14 8.35
N SER A 180 -6.65 -13.29 7.45
CA SER A 180 -7.31 -12.17 6.76
C SER A 180 -8.03 -11.26 7.74
N ALA A 181 -8.76 -11.81 8.71
CA ALA A 181 -9.41 -11.03 9.76
C ALA A 181 -8.41 -10.30 10.66
N GLU A 182 -7.29 -10.96 11.02
CA GLU A 182 -6.20 -10.32 11.76
C GLU A 182 -5.55 -9.19 10.94
N MET A 183 -5.36 -9.38 9.63
CA MET A 183 -4.87 -8.35 8.72
C MET A 183 -5.82 -7.15 8.68
N ALA A 184 -7.11 -7.37 8.55
CA ALA A 184 -8.11 -6.29 8.58
C ALA A 184 -8.02 -5.48 9.88
N GLN A 185 -7.98 -6.17 11.04
CA GLN A 185 -7.82 -5.52 12.34
C GLN A 185 -6.50 -4.74 12.43
N PHE A 186 -5.40 -5.29 11.93
CA PHE A 186 -4.11 -4.62 11.88
C PHE A 186 -4.19 -3.34 11.05
N LEU A 187 -4.78 -3.40 9.84
CA LEU A 187 -4.95 -2.24 8.97
C LEU A 187 -5.85 -1.17 9.60
N GLN A 188 -6.91 -1.58 10.31
CA GLN A 188 -7.80 -0.64 11.03
C GLN A 188 -7.07 0.13 12.14
N LYS A 189 -6.09 -0.49 12.80
CA LYS A 189 -5.29 0.11 13.91
C LYS A 189 -4.18 1.02 13.43
N LEU A 190 -3.86 1.03 12.12
CA LEU A 190 -2.85 1.94 11.58
C LEU A 190 -3.21 3.40 11.86
N ASP A 191 -2.20 4.24 12.03
CA ASP A 191 -2.35 5.66 12.29
C ASP A 191 -3.30 6.32 11.28
N ARG A 192 -4.32 6.98 11.80
CA ARG A 192 -5.37 7.66 10.99
C ARG A 192 -4.86 8.89 10.23
N SER A 193 -3.66 9.37 10.54
CA SER A 193 -3.02 10.44 9.76
C SER A 193 -2.50 9.95 8.41
N ILE A 194 -2.20 8.65 8.30
CA ILE A 194 -1.69 8.04 7.08
C ILE A 194 -2.88 7.71 6.16
N ALA A 195 -2.88 8.26 4.95
CA ALA A 195 -3.83 7.86 3.93
C ALA A 195 -3.50 6.45 3.42
N LEU A 196 -4.53 5.63 3.20
CA LEU A 196 -4.40 4.26 2.73
C LEU A 196 -5.09 4.10 1.38
N LEU A 197 -4.35 3.60 0.39
CA LEU A 197 -4.93 3.12 -0.87
C LEU A 197 -4.69 1.63 -0.98
N LEU A 198 -5.78 0.87 -0.99
CA LEU A 198 -5.81 -0.59 -0.96
C LEU A 198 -6.31 -1.13 -2.31
N ILE A 199 -5.60 -2.08 -2.91
CA ILE A 199 -6.19 -3.02 -3.87
C ILE A 199 -6.47 -4.31 -3.13
N GLU A 200 -7.70 -4.79 -3.20
CA GLU A 200 -8.10 -6.08 -2.66
C GLU A 200 -9.24 -6.69 -3.48
N HIS A 201 -9.35 -7.98 -3.40
CA HIS A 201 -10.45 -8.76 -3.96
C HIS A 201 -11.27 -9.45 -2.86
N ASP A 202 -10.77 -9.54 -1.64
CA ASP A 202 -11.49 -9.97 -0.45
C ASP A 202 -12.39 -8.83 0.03
N MET A 203 -13.70 -8.99 -0.18
CA MET A 203 -14.67 -7.94 0.12
C MET A 203 -14.83 -7.70 1.62
N ASP A 204 -14.58 -8.68 2.47
CA ASP A 204 -14.68 -8.52 3.92
C ASP A 204 -13.60 -7.54 4.39
N ILE A 205 -12.36 -7.71 3.93
CA ILE A 205 -11.27 -6.76 4.23
C ILE A 205 -11.57 -5.38 3.66
N VAL A 206 -12.08 -5.32 2.43
CA VAL A 206 -12.41 -4.04 1.79
C VAL A 206 -13.43 -3.26 2.62
N PHE A 207 -14.51 -3.90 3.05
CA PHE A 207 -15.56 -3.25 3.83
C PHE A 207 -15.13 -2.93 5.27
N ASP A 208 -14.24 -3.72 5.84
CA ASP A 208 -13.73 -3.50 7.19
C ASP A 208 -12.73 -2.33 7.25
N VAL A 209 -11.96 -2.10 6.18
CA VAL A 209 -10.84 -1.16 6.18
C VAL A 209 -11.17 0.14 5.46
N ALA A 210 -11.85 0.10 4.31
CA ALA A 210 -12.06 1.24 3.45
C ALA A 210 -13.37 1.97 3.75
N GLY A 211 -13.30 3.30 3.90
CA GLY A 211 -14.47 4.16 3.99
C GLY A 211 -15.06 4.54 2.63
N ASP A 212 -14.23 4.54 1.59
CA ASP A 212 -14.61 4.85 0.21
C ASP A 212 -14.01 3.82 -0.75
N ILE A 213 -14.79 3.39 -1.75
CA ILE A 213 -14.44 2.35 -2.69
C ILE A 213 -14.61 2.86 -4.12
N SER A 214 -13.62 2.57 -4.97
CA SER A 214 -13.70 2.78 -6.42
C SER A 214 -13.67 1.43 -7.14
N VAL A 215 -14.67 1.17 -7.96
CA VAL A 215 -14.78 -0.05 -8.76
C VAL A 215 -14.15 0.18 -10.11
N LEU A 216 -13.07 -0.54 -10.41
CA LEU A 216 -12.38 -0.50 -11.69
C LEU A 216 -12.87 -1.63 -12.58
N HIS A 217 -13.26 -1.32 -13.84
CA HIS A 217 -13.70 -2.29 -14.81
C HIS A 217 -13.21 -1.90 -16.21
N PHE A 218 -12.54 -2.81 -16.91
CA PHE A 218 -11.91 -2.56 -18.22
C PHE A 218 -11.07 -1.28 -18.31
N GLY A 219 -10.37 -0.95 -17.21
CA GLY A 219 -9.48 0.21 -17.13
C GLY A 219 -10.16 1.54 -16.79
N GLU A 220 -11.44 1.57 -16.53
CA GLU A 220 -12.23 2.76 -16.19
C GLU A 220 -12.85 2.63 -14.80
N ILE A 221 -13.07 3.78 -14.11
CA ILE A 221 -13.86 3.78 -12.88
C ILE A 221 -15.33 3.65 -13.26
N LEU A 222 -15.92 2.52 -12.91
CA LEU A 222 -17.32 2.24 -13.14
C LEU A 222 -18.24 2.96 -12.15
N GLU A 223 -17.84 2.93 -10.88
CA GLU A 223 -18.55 3.54 -9.77
C GLU A 223 -17.56 3.87 -8.64
N SER A 224 -17.86 4.92 -7.86
CA SER A 224 -17.04 5.32 -6.72
C SER A 224 -17.93 5.93 -5.64
N GLY A 225 -17.63 5.65 -4.37
CA GLY A 225 -18.35 6.22 -3.25
C GLY A 225 -18.19 5.45 -1.95
N PRO A 226 -18.96 5.83 -0.91
CA PRO A 226 -18.91 5.17 0.38
C PRO A 226 -19.10 3.65 0.27
N ALA A 227 -18.41 2.89 1.12
CA ALA A 227 -18.41 1.43 1.10
C ALA A 227 -19.82 0.82 1.14
N GLU A 228 -20.72 1.39 1.94
CA GLU A 228 -22.12 0.93 2.05
C GLU A 228 -22.88 1.08 0.73
N ARG A 229 -22.66 2.19 0.00
CA ARG A 229 -23.29 2.42 -1.31
C ARG A 229 -22.79 1.40 -2.34
N ILE A 230 -21.50 1.15 -2.38
CA ILE A 230 -20.90 0.20 -3.31
C ILE A 230 -21.36 -1.23 -3.01
N ARG A 231 -21.48 -1.59 -1.72
CA ARG A 231 -21.99 -2.91 -1.29
C ARG A 231 -23.40 -3.19 -1.79
N SER A 232 -24.28 -2.18 -1.84
CA SER A 232 -25.66 -2.29 -2.27
C SER A 232 -25.88 -2.03 -3.77
N SER A 233 -24.84 -1.70 -4.53
CA SER A 233 -24.94 -1.37 -5.96
C SER A 233 -25.20 -2.62 -6.79
N ALA A 234 -26.38 -2.68 -7.45
CA ALA A 234 -26.72 -3.77 -8.36
C ALA A 234 -25.73 -3.90 -9.53
N LYS A 235 -25.20 -2.76 -10.02
CA LYS A 235 -24.21 -2.71 -11.09
C LYS A 235 -22.90 -3.35 -10.68
N VAL A 236 -22.48 -3.15 -9.43
CA VAL A 236 -21.27 -3.76 -8.88
C VAL A 236 -21.48 -5.26 -8.65
N GLN A 237 -22.65 -5.64 -8.09
CA GLN A 237 -22.99 -7.04 -7.87
C GLN A 237 -23.02 -7.83 -9.19
N GLU A 238 -23.58 -7.27 -10.26
CA GLU A 238 -23.63 -7.89 -11.58
C GLU A 238 -22.25 -8.25 -12.13
N ILE A 239 -21.25 -7.37 -11.93
CA ILE A 239 -19.86 -7.59 -12.38
C ILE A 239 -19.20 -8.74 -11.62
N TYR A 240 -19.49 -8.88 -10.33
CA TYR A 240 -18.91 -9.94 -9.50
C TYR A 240 -19.68 -11.26 -9.60
N LEU A 241 -21.01 -11.21 -9.82
CA LEU A 241 -21.87 -12.39 -9.95
C LEU A 241 -21.99 -12.88 -11.41
N GLY A 242 -21.85 -11.99 -12.39
CA GLY A 242 -21.99 -12.30 -13.82
C GLY A 242 -20.73 -12.84 -14.49
N THR A 243 -19.62 -13.02 -13.76
CA THR A 243 -18.35 -13.58 -14.26
C THR A 243 -18.18 -15.07 -13.97
N GLY A 244 -19.29 -15.79 -13.78
CA GLY A 244 -19.34 -17.26 -13.65
C GLY A 244 -19.49 -17.96 -15.00
#